data_dab984b096376124ebcfe92b4adeb758
#
_entry.id   dab984b096376124ebcfe92b4adeb758
#
_cell.length_a   1.000
_cell.length_b   1.000
_cell.length_c   1.000
_cell.angle_alpha   90.00
_cell.angle_beta   90.00
_cell.angle_gamma   90.00
#
_symmetry.space_group_name_H-M   'P 1'
#
loop_
_entity.id
_entity.type
_entity.pdbx_description
1 polymer ?
#
loop_
_entity_poly.entity_id
_entity_poly.type
_entity_poly.pdbx_seq_one_letter_code
_entity_poly.pdbx_strand_id
1 'polypeptide(L)'
;MMIRPMDGKDLSQLRVAFIHFWLTGMRGGERVVESLCRMFPKADIYTHVVRPEVLSQTLLTHPIHTTFIHKLPGIIKHYQKYFPLMPLALEQLDLRGYDLVISSESGPAKGVITRADTPHICYCHSPMRYLWDFYQDYLDSTGPATRFLMRPIFHRLRLWDYASAQRVDHIIAN
;
A
#
# COMPACT_ATOMS: atom_id res chain seq x y z
N MET A 1 23.86 5.46 -6.94
CA MET A 1 23.31 4.11 -6.67
C MET A 1 22.90 3.54 -8.03
N MET A 2 23.55 2.50 -8.53
CA MET A 2 23.19 1.91 -9.84
C MET A 2 21.99 0.99 -9.61
N ILE A 3 20.83 1.38 -10.14
CA ILE A 3 19.72 0.46 -10.36
C ILE A 3 20.25 -0.61 -11.34
N ARG A 4 20.11 -1.90 -11.01
CA ARG A 4 20.45 -2.96 -11.97
C ARG A 4 19.65 -2.71 -13.24
N PRO A 5 20.26 -2.54 -14.41
CA PRO A 5 19.51 -2.41 -15.64
C PRO A 5 18.67 -3.68 -15.81
N MET A 6 17.37 -3.51 -15.99
CA MET A 6 16.44 -4.62 -16.33
C MET A 6 16.53 -4.96 -17.83
N ASP A 7 17.67 -4.63 -18.45
CA ASP A 7 17.92 -4.77 -19.87
C ASP A 7 17.67 -6.21 -20.34
N GLY A 8 16.60 -6.39 -21.08
CA GLY A 8 16.28 -7.65 -21.77
C GLY A 8 15.52 -8.71 -20.95
N LYS A 9 15.15 -8.47 -19.69
CA LYS A 9 14.27 -9.41 -18.99
C LYS A 9 12.84 -9.26 -19.51
N ASP A 10 12.24 -10.37 -19.89
CA ASP A 10 10.79 -10.44 -20.16
C ASP A 10 10.03 -10.09 -18.86
N LEU A 11 9.14 -9.12 -18.93
CA LEU A 11 8.31 -8.68 -17.79
C LEU A 11 7.53 -9.83 -17.15
N SER A 12 7.14 -10.83 -17.95
CA SER A 12 6.42 -12.02 -17.48
C SER A 12 7.26 -12.92 -16.56
N GLN A 13 8.58 -12.77 -16.56
CA GLN A 13 9.51 -13.55 -15.73
C GLN A 13 9.90 -12.86 -14.44
N LEU A 14 9.61 -11.56 -14.30
CA LEU A 14 9.94 -10.80 -13.10
C LEU A 14 9.11 -11.28 -11.90
N ARG A 15 9.77 -11.45 -10.76
CA ARG A 15 9.10 -11.61 -9.48
C ARG A 15 8.75 -10.22 -8.95
N VAL A 16 7.48 -9.87 -8.99
CA VAL A 16 6.98 -8.55 -8.60
C VAL A 16 6.16 -8.67 -7.32
N ALA A 17 6.37 -7.76 -6.37
CA ALA A 17 5.49 -7.58 -5.24
C ALA A 17 4.59 -6.35 -5.47
N PHE A 18 3.28 -6.57 -5.53
CA PHE A 18 2.30 -5.49 -5.48
C PHE A 18 1.90 -5.20 -4.04
N ILE A 19 1.97 -3.94 -3.65
CA ILE A 19 1.53 -3.49 -2.33
C ILE A 19 0.28 -2.65 -2.51
N HIS A 20 -0.83 -3.12 -1.95
CA HIS A 20 -2.09 -2.37 -1.99
C HIS A 20 -2.71 -2.36 -0.59
N PHE A 21 -3.18 -1.20 -0.12
CA PHE A 21 -3.52 -1.04 1.30
C PHE A 21 -4.70 -1.90 1.77
N TRP A 22 -5.75 -2.11 0.96
CA TRP A 22 -6.83 -3.07 1.24
C TRP A 22 -7.53 -3.54 -0.03
N LEU A 23 -7.96 -4.79 -0.04
CA LEU A 23 -8.70 -5.43 -1.13
C LEU A 23 -10.10 -5.80 -0.62
N THR A 24 -10.95 -4.79 -0.46
CA THR A 24 -12.31 -4.92 0.11
C THR A 24 -13.42 -4.63 -0.89
N GLY A 25 -13.09 -4.50 -2.16
CA GLY A 25 -14.00 -4.24 -3.28
C GLY A 25 -13.22 -4.10 -4.57
N MET A 26 -13.93 -3.83 -5.68
CA MET A 26 -13.33 -3.59 -7.00
C MET A 26 -13.56 -2.14 -7.41
N ARG A 27 -12.80 -1.21 -6.83
CA ARG A 27 -12.83 0.24 -7.13
C ARG A 27 -11.70 0.60 -8.10
N GLY A 28 -11.45 1.90 -8.31
CA GLY A 28 -10.42 2.37 -9.23
C GLY A 28 -9.01 1.84 -8.91
N GLY A 29 -8.60 1.85 -7.65
CA GLY A 29 -7.30 1.35 -7.21
C GLY A 29 -7.12 -0.15 -7.48
N GLU A 30 -8.11 -0.96 -7.12
CA GLU A 30 -8.08 -2.40 -7.34
C GLU A 30 -8.11 -2.76 -8.85
N ARG A 31 -8.76 -1.93 -9.67
CA ARG A 31 -8.73 -2.09 -11.13
C ARG A 31 -7.34 -1.82 -11.73
N VAL A 32 -6.61 -0.87 -11.18
CA VAL A 32 -5.21 -0.64 -11.57
C VAL A 32 -4.36 -1.85 -11.18
N VAL A 33 -4.48 -2.35 -9.95
CA VAL A 33 -3.77 -3.57 -9.52
C VAL A 33 -4.12 -4.75 -10.42
N GLU A 34 -5.40 -4.94 -10.78
CA GLU A 34 -5.84 -5.97 -11.71
C GLU A 34 -5.16 -5.85 -13.09
N SER A 35 -5.03 -4.62 -13.61
CA SER A 35 -4.35 -4.38 -14.89
C SER A 35 -2.85 -4.69 -14.80
N LEU A 36 -2.20 -4.33 -13.69
CA LEU A 36 -0.81 -4.66 -13.42
C LEU A 36 -0.61 -6.18 -13.27
N CYS A 37 -1.53 -6.90 -12.65
CA CYS A 37 -1.49 -8.36 -12.53
C CYS A 37 -1.46 -9.05 -13.90
N ARG A 38 -2.18 -8.51 -14.89
CA ARG A 38 -2.13 -9.04 -16.27
C ARG A 38 -0.76 -8.84 -16.93
N MET A 39 -0.03 -7.79 -16.56
CA MET A 39 1.33 -7.51 -17.06
C MET A 39 2.38 -8.38 -16.38
N PHE A 40 2.16 -8.74 -15.11
CA PHE A 40 3.10 -9.48 -14.27
C PHE A 40 2.45 -10.75 -13.69
N PRO A 41 2.31 -11.82 -14.49
CA PRO A 41 1.55 -13.01 -14.09
C PRO A 41 2.17 -13.79 -12.91
N LYS A 42 3.43 -13.53 -12.56
CA LYS A 42 4.14 -14.12 -11.41
C LYS A 42 4.19 -13.21 -10.18
N ALA A 43 3.37 -12.17 -10.15
CA ALA A 43 3.37 -11.24 -9.03
C ALA A 43 2.65 -11.79 -7.80
N ASP A 44 3.16 -11.45 -6.64
CA ASP A 44 2.48 -11.63 -5.36
C ASP A 44 1.82 -10.31 -4.93
N ILE A 45 0.69 -10.38 -4.26
CA ILE A 45 -0.05 -9.21 -3.78
C ILE A 45 0.04 -9.15 -2.25
N TYR A 46 0.45 -8.02 -1.70
CA TYR A 46 0.48 -7.74 -0.27
C TYR A 46 -0.57 -6.70 0.09
N THR A 47 -1.36 -6.98 1.13
CA THR A 47 -2.43 -6.09 1.57
C THR A 47 -2.63 -6.17 3.09
N HIS A 48 -3.26 -5.16 3.68
CA HIS A 48 -3.66 -5.25 5.09
C HIS A 48 -4.91 -6.08 5.29
N VAL A 49 -5.87 -5.95 4.38
CA VAL A 49 -7.19 -6.59 4.51
C VAL A 49 -7.66 -7.09 3.16
N VAL A 50 -8.16 -8.31 3.12
CA VAL A 50 -8.73 -8.91 1.92
C VAL A 50 -10.13 -9.46 2.18
N ARG A 51 -11.00 -9.30 1.20
CA ARG A 51 -12.32 -9.93 1.10
C ARG A 51 -12.40 -10.65 -0.26
N PRO A 52 -12.01 -11.93 -0.32
CA PRO A 52 -11.94 -12.68 -1.58
C PRO A 52 -13.24 -12.70 -2.38
N GLU A 53 -14.37 -12.71 -1.68
CA GLU A 53 -15.72 -12.79 -2.26
C GLU A 53 -16.12 -11.59 -3.14
N VAL A 54 -15.39 -10.48 -3.04
CA VAL A 54 -15.67 -9.25 -3.83
C VAL A 54 -14.60 -8.95 -4.87
N LEU A 55 -13.58 -9.81 -5.00
CA LEU A 55 -12.47 -9.59 -5.91
C LEU A 55 -12.71 -10.24 -7.28
N SER A 56 -12.04 -9.72 -8.30
CA SER A 56 -12.03 -10.33 -9.63
C SER A 56 -11.24 -11.64 -9.65
N GLN A 57 -11.57 -12.53 -10.60
CA GLN A 57 -10.82 -13.77 -10.81
C GLN A 57 -9.34 -13.49 -11.11
N THR A 58 -9.01 -12.43 -11.85
CA THR A 58 -7.63 -12.04 -12.13
C THR A 58 -6.83 -11.84 -10.86
N LEU A 59 -7.36 -11.11 -9.87
CA LEU A 59 -6.67 -10.92 -8.60
C LEU A 59 -6.54 -12.23 -7.82
N LEU A 60 -7.56 -13.09 -7.85
CA LEU A 60 -7.58 -14.36 -7.12
C LEU A 60 -6.64 -15.42 -7.71
N THR A 61 -6.14 -15.26 -8.93
CA THR A 61 -5.10 -16.15 -9.48
C THR A 61 -3.70 -15.87 -8.93
N HIS A 62 -3.51 -14.73 -8.26
CA HIS A 62 -2.24 -14.36 -7.65
C HIS A 62 -2.19 -14.73 -6.16
N PRO A 63 -1.03 -15.08 -5.61
CA PRO A 63 -0.88 -15.23 -4.17
C PRO A 63 -1.17 -13.91 -3.46
N ILE A 64 -2.08 -13.92 -2.50
CA ILE A 64 -2.43 -12.75 -1.70
C ILE A 64 -1.95 -12.96 -0.27
N HIS A 65 -1.00 -12.12 0.15
CA HIS A 65 -0.42 -12.12 1.48
C HIS A 65 -1.01 -10.98 2.30
N THR A 66 -1.40 -11.27 3.53
CA THR A 66 -1.94 -10.25 4.42
C THR A 66 -0.95 -9.92 5.54
N THR A 67 -0.96 -8.66 5.97
CA THR A 67 -0.23 -8.25 7.18
C THR A 67 -0.92 -8.78 8.43
N PHE A 68 -0.26 -8.65 9.59
CA PHE A 68 -0.86 -9.02 10.88
C PHE A 68 -2.19 -8.30 11.17
N ILE A 69 -2.41 -7.14 10.55
CA ILE A 69 -3.65 -6.36 10.70
C ILE A 69 -4.88 -7.18 10.33
N HIS A 70 -4.77 -8.07 9.33
CA HIS A 70 -5.90 -8.92 8.92
C HIS A 70 -6.44 -9.81 10.05
N LYS A 71 -5.61 -10.11 11.05
CA LYS A 71 -5.96 -10.98 12.19
C LYS A 71 -6.59 -10.21 13.36
N LEU A 72 -6.69 -8.88 13.27
CA LEU A 72 -7.20 -8.07 14.37
C LEU A 72 -8.74 -8.14 14.47
N PRO A 73 -9.30 -7.98 15.68
CA PRO A 73 -10.73 -8.10 15.91
C PRO A 73 -11.56 -7.14 15.05
N GLY A 74 -12.63 -7.64 14.42
CA GLY A 74 -13.56 -6.83 13.63
C GLY A 74 -12.96 -6.14 12.43
N ILE A 75 -11.80 -6.59 11.95
CA ILE A 75 -11.03 -5.95 10.88
C ILE A 75 -11.86 -5.73 9.61
N ILE A 76 -12.67 -6.68 9.19
CA ILE A 76 -13.45 -6.58 7.97
C ILE A 76 -14.43 -5.39 8.00
N LYS A 77 -15.00 -5.10 9.18
CA LYS A 77 -15.94 -3.97 9.35
C LYS A 77 -15.26 -2.65 9.70
N HIS A 78 -14.09 -2.71 10.34
CA HIS A 78 -13.46 -1.56 10.98
C HIS A 78 -12.00 -1.36 10.58
N TYR A 79 -11.56 -1.85 9.42
CA TYR A 79 -10.16 -1.77 8.97
C TYR A 79 -9.58 -0.35 9.00
N GLN A 80 -10.39 0.66 8.75
CA GLN A 80 -9.97 2.06 8.79
C GLN A 80 -9.51 2.52 10.18
N LYS A 81 -10.06 1.94 11.26
CA LYS A 81 -9.66 2.27 12.63
C LYS A 81 -8.23 1.79 12.95
N TYR A 82 -7.74 0.80 12.22
CA TYR A 82 -6.39 0.26 12.37
C TYR A 82 -5.34 1.00 11.54
N PHE A 83 -5.75 2.07 10.85
CA PHE A 83 -4.87 2.87 10.02
C PHE A 83 -3.56 3.29 10.72
N PRO A 84 -3.55 3.72 12.02
CA PRO A 84 -2.31 4.07 12.72
C PRO A 84 -1.29 2.92 12.85
N LEU A 85 -1.72 1.65 12.70
CA LEU A 85 -0.85 0.48 12.75
C LEU A 85 -0.32 0.06 11.37
N MET A 86 -0.90 0.57 10.30
CA MET A 86 -0.54 0.19 8.93
C MET A 86 0.93 0.49 8.58
N PRO A 87 1.52 1.64 8.98
CA PRO A 87 2.95 1.88 8.81
C PRO A 87 3.81 0.76 9.36
N LEU A 88 3.61 0.41 10.62
CA LEU A 88 4.34 -0.68 11.28
C LEU A 88 4.18 -2.02 10.55
N ALA A 89 2.96 -2.31 10.10
CA ALA A 89 2.67 -3.56 9.42
C ALA A 89 3.33 -3.67 8.04
N LEU A 90 3.46 -2.56 7.31
CA LEU A 90 4.16 -2.51 6.03
C LEU A 90 5.67 -2.68 6.19
N GLU A 91 6.25 -2.04 7.19
CA GLU A 91 7.69 -2.11 7.46
C GLU A 91 8.15 -3.51 7.92
N GLN A 92 7.22 -4.38 8.32
CA GLN A 92 7.50 -5.78 8.69
C GLN A 92 7.41 -6.77 7.51
N LEU A 93 7.02 -6.31 6.32
CA LEU A 93 6.96 -7.20 5.16
C LEU A 93 8.36 -7.58 4.70
N ASP A 94 8.58 -8.88 4.51
CA ASP A 94 9.82 -9.37 3.89
C ASP A 94 9.67 -9.37 2.37
N LEU A 95 10.25 -8.38 1.74
CA LEU A 95 10.25 -8.21 0.28
C LEU A 95 11.57 -8.64 -0.37
N ARG A 96 12.37 -9.45 0.31
CA ARG A 96 13.62 -10.00 -0.26
C ARG A 96 13.29 -11.00 -1.37
N GLY A 97 14.07 -10.95 -2.44
CA GLY A 97 13.92 -11.87 -3.58
C GLY A 97 12.92 -11.43 -4.64
N TYR A 98 12.31 -10.26 -4.50
CA TYR A 98 11.58 -9.62 -5.59
C TYR A 98 12.54 -8.80 -6.47
N ASP A 99 12.28 -8.82 -7.78
CA ASP A 99 13.01 -8.02 -8.77
C ASP A 99 12.48 -6.58 -8.81
N LEU A 100 11.20 -6.38 -8.44
CA LEU A 100 10.51 -5.10 -8.49
C LEU A 100 9.40 -5.06 -7.42
N VAL A 101 9.25 -3.91 -6.78
CA VAL A 101 8.12 -3.61 -5.90
C VAL A 101 7.27 -2.50 -6.53
N ILE A 102 5.96 -2.69 -6.59
CA ILE A 102 5.02 -1.67 -7.07
C ILE A 102 3.97 -1.44 -5.98
N SER A 103 3.92 -0.24 -5.43
CA SER A 103 2.84 0.17 -4.54
C SER A 103 1.76 0.92 -5.30
N SER A 104 0.50 0.53 -5.08
CA SER A 104 -0.69 1.19 -5.64
C SER A 104 -1.46 1.84 -4.49
N GLU A 105 -1.47 3.18 -4.42
CA GLU A 105 -1.92 3.85 -3.21
C GLU A 105 -2.76 5.11 -3.38
N SER A 106 -3.62 5.27 -2.40
CA SER A 106 -4.10 6.56 -1.86
C SER A 106 -4.03 6.53 -0.32
N GLY A 107 -3.11 5.75 0.20
CA GLY A 107 -2.92 5.43 1.62
C GLY A 107 -1.45 5.10 1.92
N PRO A 108 -1.16 4.16 2.83
CA PRO A 108 0.19 3.90 3.33
C PRO A 108 1.05 2.96 2.47
N ALA A 109 0.55 2.44 1.34
CA ALA A 109 1.17 1.32 0.61
C ALA A 109 2.64 1.56 0.19
N LYS A 110 3.04 2.83 -0.07
CA LYS A 110 4.44 3.17 -0.42
C LYS A 110 5.43 3.02 0.74
N GLY A 111 4.92 2.82 1.96
CA GLY A 111 5.74 2.79 3.17
C GLY A 111 6.53 1.51 3.40
N VAL A 112 6.54 0.57 2.48
CA VAL A 112 7.34 -0.66 2.57
C VAL A 112 8.84 -0.37 2.52
N ILE A 113 9.63 -1.29 3.10
CA ILE A 113 11.09 -1.23 3.06
C ILE A 113 11.59 -2.19 2.01
N THR A 114 12.28 -1.66 1.01
CA THR A 114 12.92 -2.42 -0.06
C THR A 114 14.43 -2.46 0.14
N ARG A 115 15.09 -3.40 -0.52
CA ARG A 115 16.56 -3.39 -0.61
C ARG A 115 17.01 -2.29 -1.58
N ALA A 116 18.26 -1.84 -1.42
CA ALA A 116 18.84 -0.82 -2.28
C ALA A 116 18.96 -1.24 -3.77
N ASP A 117 18.93 -2.55 -4.05
CA ASP A 117 19.01 -3.12 -5.38
C ASP A 117 17.64 -3.55 -5.95
N THR A 118 16.55 -3.32 -5.21
CA THR A 118 15.17 -3.64 -5.62
C THR A 118 14.42 -2.34 -5.90
N PRO A 119 14.15 -2.00 -7.17
CA PRO A 119 13.41 -0.80 -7.53
C PRO A 119 12.01 -0.79 -6.90
N HIS A 120 11.59 0.39 -6.43
CA HIS A 120 10.26 0.63 -5.91
C HIS A 120 9.54 1.71 -6.74
N ILE A 121 8.47 1.33 -7.40
CA ILE A 121 7.59 2.24 -8.15
C ILE A 121 6.31 2.45 -7.36
N CYS A 122 5.92 3.69 -7.13
CA CYS A 122 4.64 4.03 -6.53
C CYS A 122 3.66 4.55 -7.57
N TYR A 123 2.56 3.84 -7.80
CA TYR A 123 1.41 4.37 -8.53
C TYR A 123 0.50 5.10 -7.54
N CYS A 124 0.62 6.42 -7.51
CA CYS A 124 -0.10 7.27 -6.56
C CYS A 124 -1.43 7.74 -7.16
N HIS A 125 -2.55 7.20 -6.69
CA HIS A 125 -3.89 7.64 -7.09
C HIS A 125 -4.23 9.02 -6.52
N SER A 126 -3.81 9.25 -5.29
CA SER A 126 -3.86 10.55 -4.61
C SER A 126 -2.96 10.50 -3.37
N PRO A 127 -2.43 11.63 -2.90
CA PRO A 127 -1.84 11.71 -1.56
C PRO A 127 -2.85 11.30 -0.48
N MET A 128 -2.37 11.04 0.74
CA MET A 128 -3.24 10.77 1.90
C MET A 128 -4.02 12.02 2.32
N ARG A 129 -5.07 12.37 1.57
CA ARG A 129 -5.81 13.63 1.69
C ARG A 129 -6.34 13.90 3.09
N TYR A 130 -6.77 12.85 3.81
CA TYR A 130 -7.21 12.95 5.20
C TYR A 130 -6.09 13.33 6.19
N LEU A 131 -4.82 13.15 5.85
CA LEU A 131 -3.68 13.62 6.66
C LEU A 131 -3.27 15.04 6.30
N TRP A 132 -3.49 15.47 5.05
CA TRP A 132 -3.02 16.73 4.49
C TRP A 132 -4.19 17.67 4.21
N ASP A 133 -4.89 17.50 3.11
CA ASP A 133 -5.89 18.46 2.61
C ASP A 133 -7.13 18.55 3.50
N PHE A 134 -7.67 17.41 3.94
CA PHE A 134 -8.91 17.31 4.73
C PHE A 134 -8.65 17.09 6.22
N TYR A 135 -7.48 17.46 6.71
CA TYR A 135 -7.12 17.24 8.11
C TYR A 135 -8.08 17.93 9.08
N GLN A 136 -8.42 19.18 8.84
CA GLN A 136 -9.33 19.94 9.72
C GLN A 136 -10.76 19.39 9.65
N ASP A 137 -11.25 19.09 8.45
CA ASP A 137 -12.60 18.52 8.27
C ASP A 137 -12.75 17.20 9.04
N TYR A 138 -11.70 16.37 9.02
CA TYR A 138 -11.67 15.13 9.80
C TYR A 138 -11.68 15.38 11.30
N LEU A 139 -10.92 16.33 11.79
CA LEU A 139 -10.92 16.69 13.21
C LEU A 139 -12.26 17.26 13.63
N ASP A 140 -12.88 18.09 12.82
CA ASP A 140 -14.16 18.74 13.13
C ASP A 140 -15.32 17.75 13.13
N SER A 141 -15.21 16.66 12.38
CA SER A 141 -16.19 15.55 12.42
C SER A 141 -16.10 14.68 13.67
N THR A 142 -15.10 14.90 14.55
CA THR A 142 -14.86 14.06 15.74
C THR A 142 -15.11 14.81 17.04
N GLY A 143 -15.49 14.07 18.10
CA GLY A 143 -15.63 14.64 19.44
C GLY A 143 -14.28 15.10 20.05
N PRO A 144 -14.32 15.98 21.09
CA PRO A 144 -13.13 16.65 21.63
C PRO A 144 -12.06 15.67 22.14
N ALA A 145 -12.44 14.58 22.79
CA ALA A 145 -11.49 13.57 23.28
C ALA A 145 -10.78 12.85 22.12
N THR A 146 -11.53 12.44 21.09
CA THR A 146 -10.99 11.80 19.89
C THR A 146 -10.06 12.76 19.14
N ARG A 147 -10.46 14.02 19.00
CA ARG A 147 -9.66 15.08 18.38
C ARG A 147 -8.31 15.26 19.09
N PHE A 148 -8.31 15.28 20.42
CA PHE A 148 -7.09 15.39 21.21
C PHE A 148 -6.13 14.22 20.94
N LEU A 149 -6.63 12.99 20.91
CA LEU A 149 -5.84 11.79 20.64
C LEU A 149 -5.37 11.70 19.17
N MET A 150 -6.18 12.15 18.21
CA MET A 150 -5.83 12.08 16.79
C MET A 150 -4.71 13.03 16.38
N ARG A 151 -4.59 14.20 17.01
CA ARG A 151 -3.57 15.20 16.68
C ARG A 151 -2.14 14.66 16.68
N PRO A 152 -1.63 14.04 17.76
CA PRO A 152 -0.29 13.48 17.77
C PRO A 152 -0.13 12.28 16.83
N ILE A 153 -1.17 11.48 16.64
CA ILE A 153 -1.16 10.35 15.71
C ILE A 153 -0.99 10.87 14.28
N PHE A 154 -1.81 11.83 13.86
CA PHE A 154 -1.73 12.41 12.51
C PHE A 154 -0.40 13.15 12.28
N HIS A 155 0.14 13.80 13.29
CA HIS A 155 1.46 14.40 13.18
C HIS A 155 2.54 13.35 12.87
N ARG A 156 2.55 12.23 13.62
CA ARG A 156 3.49 11.13 13.39
C ARG A 156 3.28 10.47 12.01
N LEU A 157 2.02 10.29 11.60
CA LEU A 157 1.70 9.72 10.30
C LEU A 157 2.17 10.63 9.15
N ARG A 158 2.08 11.96 9.27
CA ARG A 158 2.63 12.89 8.27
C ARG A 158 4.14 12.80 8.17
N LEU A 159 4.85 12.73 9.30
CA LEU A 159 6.30 12.54 9.30
C LEU A 159 6.69 11.22 8.62
N TRP A 160 5.97 10.15 8.93
CA TRP A 160 6.18 8.86 8.31
C TRP A 160 5.85 8.86 6.81
N ASP A 161 4.74 9.48 6.41
CA ASP A 161 4.33 9.62 5.01
C ASP A 161 5.38 10.36 4.19
N TYR A 162 5.88 11.47 4.72
CA TYR A 162 6.97 12.23 4.08
C TYR A 162 8.25 11.40 3.98
N ALA A 163 8.67 10.76 5.06
CA ALA A 163 9.89 9.93 5.09
C ALA A 163 9.78 8.72 4.16
N SER A 164 8.60 8.08 4.10
CA SER A 164 8.38 6.93 3.22
C SER A 164 8.42 7.30 1.74
N ALA A 165 7.92 8.47 1.38
CA ALA A 165 7.97 8.97 0.00
C ALA A 165 9.40 9.15 -0.52
N GLN A 166 10.37 9.44 0.36
CA GLN A 166 11.79 9.59 -0.03
C GLN A 166 12.46 8.26 -0.39
N ARG A 167 11.84 7.12 -0.06
CA ARG A 167 12.38 5.79 -0.38
C ARG A 167 11.87 5.22 -1.69
N VAL A 168 10.91 5.88 -2.30
CA VAL A 168 10.35 5.48 -3.60
C VAL A 168 11.29 5.96 -4.71
N ASP A 169 11.68 5.06 -5.62
CA ASP A 169 12.56 5.40 -6.74
C ASP A 169 11.82 6.19 -7.83
N HIS A 170 10.56 5.78 -8.12
CA HIS A 170 9.72 6.44 -9.14
C HIS A 170 8.28 6.58 -8.67
N ILE A 171 7.71 7.76 -8.83
CA ILE A 171 6.30 8.03 -8.57
C ILE A 171 5.58 8.29 -9.89
N ILE A 172 4.52 7.53 -10.13
CA ILE A 172 3.58 7.73 -11.22
C ILE A 172 2.31 8.33 -10.61
N ALA A 173 2.01 9.56 -10.94
CA ALA A 173 0.79 10.25 -10.48
C ALA A 173 -0.34 10.10 -11.49
N ASN A 174 -1.54 9.88 -10.98
CA ASN A 174 -2.76 9.78 -11.76
C ASN A 174 -3.41 11.16 -11.96
#